data_3a4ae5b9ec4971f10ac6614b733e4b0f
#
_entry.id   3a4ae5b9ec4971f10ac6614b733e4b0f
#
_cell.length_a   1.000
_cell.length_b   1.000
_cell.length_c   1.000
_cell.angle_alpha   90.00
_cell.angle_beta   90.00
_cell.angle_gamma   90.00
#
_symmetry.space_group_name_H-M   'P 1'
#
loop_
_entity.id
_entity.type
_entity.pdbx_description
1 polymer ?
#
loop_
_entity_poly.entity_id
_entity_poly.type
_entity_poly.pdbx_seq_one_letter_code
_entity_poly.pdbx_strand_id
1 'polypeptide(L)'
;IKNRCIGEAKFLRAHYYFLLVQLFGDVPLQLDPKESLTNKTPFRQSKMKIYNEVIIPDLREAFNLLPTREQYSNADKGRATKGAAAGMLSKVYLTLGRYSEALEMCNAVENLGYTLNPDYSDCFGAAERNKNTAESIFEIQYYGLTKDDFWGEENQASWLSTFMGPRNSGWVGGAYGWNQPTQEFVDQYEAGDLRKDKTILYEGCPNFEGNAYRASMSNT
;
A
#
# COMPACT_ATOMS: atom_id res chain seq x y z
N ILE A 1 -23.93 -4.76 9.13
CA ILE A 1 -23.38 -3.39 9.09
C ILE A 1 -22.52 -3.12 10.31
N LYS A 2 -23.02 -3.23 11.57
CA LYS A 2 -22.29 -2.89 12.79
C LYS A 2 -20.90 -3.57 12.88
N ASN A 3 -20.83 -4.89 12.73
CA ASN A 3 -19.58 -5.64 12.81
C ASN A 3 -18.57 -5.20 11.73
N ARG A 4 -19.04 -4.94 10.50
CA ARG A 4 -18.21 -4.42 9.42
C ARG A 4 -17.59 -3.07 9.79
N CYS A 5 -18.40 -2.11 10.25
CA CYS A 5 -17.89 -0.79 10.64
C CYS A 5 -16.85 -0.86 11.77
N ILE A 6 -17.07 -1.72 12.76
CA ILE A 6 -16.11 -1.95 13.84
C ILE A 6 -14.82 -2.55 13.28
N GLY A 7 -14.92 -3.56 12.42
CA GLY A 7 -13.77 -4.19 11.78
C GLY A 7 -12.96 -3.23 10.92
N GLU A 8 -13.62 -2.40 10.12
CA GLU A 8 -12.97 -1.36 9.31
C GLU A 8 -12.23 -0.33 10.17
N ALA A 9 -12.88 0.17 11.24
CA ALA A 9 -12.27 1.14 12.15
C ALA A 9 -11.04 0.55 12.86
N LYS A 10 -11.10 -0.69 13.30
CA LYS A 10 -9.98 -1.40 13.93
C LYS A 10 -8.85 -1.65 12.95
N PHE A 11 -9.15 -2.09 11.74
CA PHE A 11 -8.15 -2.25 10.67
C PHE A 11 -7.41 -0.94 10.41
N LEU A 12 -8.12 0.17 10.23
CA LEU A 12 -7.52 1.47 9.96
C LEU A 12 -6.70 1.97 11.16
N ARG A 13 -7.19 1.81 12.40
CA ARG A 13 -6.44 2.20 13.58
C ARG A 13 -5.13 1.43 13.68
N ALA A 14 -5.17 0.13 13.51
CA ALA A 14 -3.99 -0.72 13.52
C ALA A 14 -3.02 -0.35 12.39
N HIS A 15 -3.53 -0.10 11.18
CA HIS A 15 -2.72 0.32 10.03
C HIS A 15 -1.95 1.61 10.31
N TYR A 16 -2.62 2.64 10.81
CA TYR A 16 -1.96 3.92 11.12
C TYR A 16 -0.99 3.81 12.29
N TYR A 17 -1.32 3.07 13.35
CA TYR A 17 -0.36 2.83 14.43
C TYR A 17 0.85 2.02 13.96
N PHE A 18 0.66 1.06 13.06
CA PHE A 18 1.77 0.31 12.47
C PHE A 18 2.71 1.22 11.68
N LEU A 19 2.19 2.13 10.86
CA LEU A 19 3.00 3.14 10.17
C LEU A 19 3.74 4.05 11.15
N LEU A 20 3.05 4.55 12.18
CA LEU A 20 3.64 5.42 13.19
C LEU A 20 4.81 4.74 13.91
N VAL A 21 4.64 3.49 14.36
CA VAL A 21 5.72 2.79 15.09
C VAL A 21 6.89 2.39 14.20
N GLN A 22 6.64 2.16 12.90
CA GLN A 22 7.71 1.90 11.94
C GLN A 22 8.55 3.14 11.64
N LEU A 23 7.91 4.30 11.52
CA LEU A 23 8.59 5.56 11.17
C LEU A 23 9.24 6.24 12.39
N PHE A 24 8.58 6.19 13.56
CA PHE A 24 8.95 7.00 14.73
C PHE A 24 9.34 6.18 15.96
N GLY A 25 9.24 4.86 15.91
CA GLY A 25 9.47 3.99 17.07
C GLY A 25 8.39 4.16 18.14
N ASP A 26 8.78 4.54 19.33
CA ASP A 26 7.86 4.82 20.44
C ASP A 26 7.02 6.06 20.11
N VAL A 27 5.70 5.98 20.25
CA VAL A 27 4.75 7.06 19.95
C VAL A 27 3.69 7.17 21.04
N PRO A 28 3.01 8.32 21.18
CA PRO A 28 1.88 8.45 22.07
C PRO A 28 0.74 7.45 21.71
N LEU A 29 0.18 6.83 22.71
CA LEU A 29 -0.98 5.96 22.57
C LEU A 29 -2.23 6.69 23.09
N GLN A 30 -3.10 7.08 22.17
CA GLN A 30 -4.34 7.79 22.46
C GLN A 30 -5.51 7.00 21.85
N LEU A 31 -6.26 6.31 22.66
CA LEU A 31 -7.39 5.46 22.23
C LEU A 31 -8.74 6.07 22.54
N ASP A 32 -8.82 7.00 23.49
CA ASP A 32 -10.03 7.74 23.82
C ASP A 32 -10.02 9.12 23.15
N PRO A 33 -10.99 9.42 22.26
CA PRO A 33 -11.11 10.74 21.64
C PRO A 33 -11.25 11.89 22.65
N LYS A 34 -11.88 11.65 23.81
CA LYS A 34 -12.03 12.67 24.86
C LYS A 34 -10.69 12.99 25.53
N GLU A 35 -9.90 11.95 25.79
CA GLU A 35 -8.54 12.14 26.33
C GLU A 35 -7.66 12.90 25.35
N SER A 36 -7.78 12.63 24.05
CA SER A 36 -7.04 13.34 23.01
C SER A 36 -7.32 14.84 22.98
N LEU A 37 -8.53 15.26 23.33
CA LEU A 37 -8.90 16.68 23.37
C LEU A 37 -8.35 17.40 24.60
N THR A 38 -8.15 16.71 25.69
CA THR A 38 -7.75 17.27 27.00
C THR A 38 -6.25 17.12 27.29
N ASN A 39 -5.67 15.97 26.94
CA ASN A 39 -4.26 15.69 27.11
C ASN A 39 -3.44 16.22 25.91
N LYS A 40 -2.91 17.42 26.02
CA LYS A 40 -2.11 18.05 24.97
C LYS A 40 -0.64 17.62 24.94
N THR A 41 -0.18 16.89 25.94
CA THR A 41 1.21 16.43 26.09
C THR A 41 1.28 14.93 26.42
N PRO A 42 0.76 14.06 25.55
CA PRO A 42 0.77 12.63 25.81
C PRO A 42 2.20 12.08 25.78
N PHE A 43 2.52 11.21 26.73
CA PHE A 43 3.81 10.53 26.77
C PHE A 43 3.91 9.43 25.70
N ARG A 44 5.11 9.24 25.16
CA ARG A 44 5.43 8.10 24.30
C ARG A 44 5.24 6.79 25.07
N GLN A 45 4.63 5.82 24.41
CA GLN A 45 4.56 4.44 24.86
C GLN A 45 5.50 3.60 24.00
N SER A 46 6.05 2.52 24.57
CA SER A 46 6.95 1.66 23.80
C SER A 46 6.24 1.06 22.60
N LYS A 47 6.94 0.98 21.47
CA LYS A 47 6.41 0.36 20.25
C LYS A 47 5.89 -1.06 20.51
N MET A 48 6.58 -1.83 21.36
CA MET A 48 6.15 -3.19 21.70
C MET A 48 4.81 -3.24 22.43
N LYS A 49 4.55 -2.27 23.32
CA LYS A 49 3.24 -2.11 23.95
C LYS A 49 2.17 -1.85 22.90
N ILE A 50 2.44 -0.96 21.95
CA ILE A 50 1.49 -0.61 20.87
C ILE A 50 1.22 -1.82 19.96
N TYR A 51 2.24 -2.61 19.61
CA TYR A 51 2.04 -3.86 18.88
C TYR A 51 1.13 -4.83 19.62
N ASN A 52 1.38 -5.05 20.91
CA ASN A 52 0.70 -6.07 21.69
C ASN A 52 -0.71 -5.67 22.15
N GLU A 53 -0.93 -4.39 22.45
CA GLU A 53 -2.20 -3.92 23.03
C GLU A 53 -3.16 -3.33 21.97
N VAL A 54 -2.64 -2.92 20.80
CA VAL A 54 -3.48 -2.26 19.77
C VAL A 54 -3.35 -2.95 18.42
N ILE A 55 -2.16 -2.97 17.81
CA ILE A 55 -2.02 -3.38 16.40
C ILE A 55 -2.48 -4.83 16.20
N ILE A 56 -1.91 -5.76 16.94
CA ILE A 56 -2.26 -7.19 16.79
C ILE A 56 -3.70 -7.49 17.23
N PRO A 57 -4.18 -7.03 18.40
CA PRO A 57 -5.57 -7.26 18.80
C PRO A 57 -6.59 -6.67 17.83
N ASP A 58 -6.36 -5.45 17.36
CA ASP A 58 -7.29 -4.81 16.41
C ASP A 58 -7.33 -5.53 15.07
N LEU A 59 -6.18 -5.95 14.53
CA LEU A 59 -6.15 -6.71 13.27
C LEU A 59 -6.77 -8.10 13.41
N ARG A 60 -6.59 -8.78 14.54
CA ARG A 60 -7.25 -10.07 14.83
C ARG A 60 -8.76 -9.91 14.89
N GLU A 61 -9.23 -8.87 15.56
CA GLU A 61 -10.66 -8.60 15.63
C GLU A 61 -11.21 -8.16 14.27
N ALA A 62 -10.49 -7.35 13.51
CA ALA A 62 -10.83 -7.00 12.15
C ALA A 62 -10.94 -8.25 11.26
N PHE A 63 -9.98 -9.19 11.35
CA PHE A 63 -10.03 -10.47 10.64
C PHE A 63 -11.29 -11.27 10.94
N ASN A 64 -11.77 -11.24 12.18
CA ASN A 64 -12.98 -11.95 12.57
C ASN A 64 -14.29 -11.24 12.15
N LEU A 65 -14.28 -9.91 12.11
CA LEU A 65 -15.48 -9.10 11.89
C LEU A 65 -15.70 -8.72 10.42
N LEU A 66 -14.62 -8.63 9.63
CA LEU A 66 -14.70 -8.18 8.25
C LEU A 66 -15.19 -9.29 7.32
N PRO A 67 -16.00 -8.92 6.30
CA PRO A 67 -16.39 -9.85 5.25
C PRO A 67 -15.21 -10.22 4.35
N THR A 68 -15.36 -11.31 3.60
CA THR A 68 -14.44 -11.64 2.48
C THR A 68 -14.68 -10.70 1.31
N ARG A 69 -13.75 -10.68 0.35
CA ARG A 69 -13.86 -9.83 -0.86
C ARG A 69 -15.15 -10.11 -1.65
N GLU A 70 -15.54 -11.39 -1.75
CA GLU A 70 -16.70 -11.84 -2.52
C GLU A 70 -18.04 -11.43 -1.86
N GLN A 71 -18.02 -11.16 -0.56
CA GLN A 71 -19.21 -10.72 0.18
C GLN A 71 -19.50 -9.22 0.06
N TYR A 72 -18.57 -8.45 -0.52
CA TYR A 72 -18.79 -7.03 -0.77
C TYR A 72 -19.52 -6.79 -2.10
N SER A 73 -20.40 -5.80 -2.12
CA SER A 73 -21.00 -5.28 -3.34
C SER A 73 -19.97 -4.49 -4.16
N ASN A 74 -20.25 -4.26 -5.44
CA ASN A 74 -19.40 -3.41 -6.28
C ASN A 74 -19.24 -1.98 -5.74
N ALA A 75 -20.24 -1.46 -5.04
CA ALA A 75 -20.20 -0.14 -4.41
C ALA A 75 -19.28 -0.08 -3.17
N ASP A 76 -18.96 -1.24 -2.59
CA ASP A 76 -18.10 -1.36 -1.40
C ASP A 76 -16.66 -1.81 -1.76
N LYS A 77 -16.31 -1.95 -3.03
CA LYS A 77 -14.93 -2.26 -3.45
C LYS A 77 -13.94 -1.22 -2.92
N GLY A 78 -12.77 -1.69 -2.51
CA GLY A 78 -11.75 -0.84 -1.88
C GLY A 78 -11.85 -0.72 -0.37
N ARG A 79 -12.92 -1.20 0.26
CA ARG A 79 -13.01 -1.30 1.72
C ARG A 79 -12.11 -2.42 2.26
N ALA A 80 -11.72 -2.30 3.54
CA ALA A 80 -10.95 -3.34 4.20
C ALA A 80 -11.73 -4.66 4.26
N THR A 81 -11.08 -5.75 3.87
CA THR A 81 -11.64 -7.11 3.85
C THR A 81 -10.99 -7.99 4.92
N LYS A 82 -11.55 -9.18 5.13
CA LYS A 82 -10.90 -10.22 5.93
C LYS A 82 -9.47 -10.50 5.42
N GLY A 83 -9.28 -10.56 4.11
CA GLY A 83 -7.96 -10.72 3.48
C GLY A 83 -7.00 -9.56 3.76
N ALA A 84 -7.50 -8.32 3.76
CA ALA A 84 -6.70 -7.16 4.13
C ALA A 84 -6.18 -7.25 5.57
N ALA A 85 -7.02 -7.68 6.50
CA ALA A 85 -6.62 -7.88 7.90
C ALA A 85 -5.59 -9.01 8.05
N ALA A 86 -5.76 -10.13 7.33
CA ALA A 86 -4.79 -11.24 7.31
C ALA A 86 -3.44 -10.82 6.71
N GLY A 87 -3.44 -10.14 5.56
CA GLY A 87 -2.23 -9.64 4.91
C GLY A 87 -1.47 -8.63 5.79
N MET A 88 -2.19 -7.75 6.49
CA MET A 88 -1.57 -6.82 7.44
C MET A 88 -1.02 -7.55 8.67
N LEU A 89 -1.72 -8.56 9.20
CA LEU A 89 -1.22 -9.39 10.29
C LEU A 89 0.06 -10.13 9.90
N SER A 90 0.13 -10.71 8.69
CA SER A 90 1.34 -11.39 8.23
C SER A 90 2.53 -10.45 8.20
N LYS A 91 2.34 -9.22 7.71
CA LYS A 91 3.37 -8.18 7.68
C LYS A 91 3.81 -7.74 9.09
N VAL A 92 2.87 -7.58 10.01
CA VAL A 92 3.15 -7.24 11.41
C VAL A 92 3.94 -8.36 12.10
N TYR A 93 3.52 -9.61 11.94
CA TYR A 93 4.23 -10.76 12.53
C TYR A 93 5.62 -10.95 11.93
N LEU A 94 5.77 -10.77 10.61
CA LEU A 94 7.08 -10.80 9.95
C LEU A 94 8.02 -9.71 10.53
N THR A 95 7.53 -8.49 10.69
CA THR A 95 8.28 -7.38 11.29
C THR A 95 8.75 -7.68 12.72
N LEU A 96 7.98 -8.47 13.46
CA LEU A 96 8.31 -8.89 14.83
C LEU A 96 9.14 -10.19 14.90
N GLY A 97 9.51 -10.79 13.77
CA GLY A 97 10.21 -12.07 13.72
C GLY A 97 9.34 -13.28 14.10
N ARG A 98 8.03 -13.12 14.16
CA ARG A 98 7.05 -14.16 14.50
C ARG A 98 6.65 -14.95 13.25
N TYR A 99 7.61 -15.70 12.72
CA TYR A 99 7.50 -16.33 11.39
C TYR A 99 6.38 -17.36 11.26
N SER A 100 6.13 -18.15 12.28
CA SER A 100 5.06 -19.17 12.25
C SER A 100 3.68 -18.51 12.11
N GLU A 101 3.45 -17.44 12.84
CA GLU A 101 2.19 -16.71 12.80
C GLU A 101 2.05 -15.89 11.51
N ALA A 102 3.17 -15.36 10.99
CA ALA A 102 3.19 -14.73 9.69
C ALA A 102 2.77 -15.71 8.58
N LEU A 103 3.32 -16.94 8.59
CA LEU A 103 2.98 -18.00 7.64
C LEU A 103 1.51 -18.41 7.75
N GLU A 104 0.98 -18.56 8.97
CA GLU A 104 -0.45 -18.84 9.17
C GLU A 104 -1.34 -17.79 8.48
N MET A 105 -1.00 -16.52 8.61
CA MET A 105 -1.78 -15.44 7.99
C MET A 105 -1.58 -15.38 6.45
N CYS A 106 -0.41 -15.73 5.93
CA CYS A 106 -0.21 -15.91 4.49
C CYS A 106 -1.13 -17.01 3.94
N ASN A 107 -1.13 -18.17 4.59
CA ASN A 107 -2.01 -19.29 4.20
C ASN A 107 -3.51 -18.89 4.29
N ALA A 108 -3.87 -18.06 5.27
CA ALA A 108 -5.24 -17.53 5.37
C ALA A 108 -5.61 -16.65 4.17
N VAL A 109 -4.68 -15.83 3.66
CA VAL A 109 -4.89 -15.02 2.45
C VAL A 109 -5.09 -15.92 1.22
N GLU A 110 -4.23 -16.93 1.02
CA GLU A 110 -4.39 -17.88 -0.09
C GLU A 110 -5.73 -18.63 -0.02
N ASN A 111 -6.12 -19.11 1.16
CA ASN A 111 -7.40 -19.78 1.38
C ASN A 111 -8.62 -18.88 1.15
N LEU A 112 -8.45 -17.56 1.14
CA LEU A 112 -9.47 -16.58 0.77
C LEU A 112 -9.53 -16.31 -0.74
N GLY A 113 -8.80 -17.08 -1.56
CA GLY A 113 -8.89 -17.04 -3.02
C GLY A 113 -8.12 -15.90 -3.69
N TYR A 114 -7.15 -15.27 -3.01
CA TYR A 114 -6.24 -14.34 -3.66
C TYR A 114 -5.19 -15.11 -4.46
N THR A 115 -4.92 -14.66 -5.68
CA THR A 115 -4.00 -15.30 -6.62
C THR A 115 -3.17 -14.25 -7.34
N LEU A 116 -1.97 -14.62 -7.76
CA LEU A 116 -1.12 -13.72 -8.55
C LEU A 116 -1.77 -13.43 -9.92
N ASN A 117 -1.57 -12.21 -10.41
CA ASN A 117 -1.96 -11.86 -11.77
C ASN A 117 -1.07 -12.61 -12.78
N PRO A 118 -1.63 -13.04 -13.92
CA PRO A 118 -0.85 -13.72 -14.96
C PRO A 118 0.28 -12.86 -15.53
N ASP A 119 0.07 -11.55 -15.65
CA ASP A 119 1.09 -10.58 -16.06
C ASP A 119 1.43 -9.64 -14.89
N TYR A 120 2.70 -9.55 -14.55
CA TYR A 120 3.21 -8.68 -13.49
C TYR A 120 2.85 -7.20 -13.71
N SER A 121 2.79 -6.73 -14.96
CA SER A 121 2.42 -5.35 -15.28
C SER A 121 0.97 -5.01 -14.93
N ASP A 122 0.10 -6.00 -14.80
CA ASP A 122 -1.30 -5.78 -14.40
C ASP A 122 -1.45 -5.30 -12.94
N CYS A 123 -0.40 -5.42 -12.13
CA CYS A 123 -0.38 -4.90 -10.77
C CYS A 123 -0.24 -3.36 -10.71
N PHE A 124 0.25 -2.71 -11.77
CA PHE A 124 0.70 -1.31 -11.74
C PHE A 124 0.05 -0.43 -12.80
N GLY A 125 -0.74 -1.00 -13.69
CA GLY A 125 -1.39 -0.27 -14.77
C GLY A 125 -2.44 0.73 -14.28
N ALA A 126 -2.54 1.89 -14.95
CA ALA A 126 -3.56 2.90 -14.67
C ALA A 126 -4.96 2.52 -15.19
N ALA A 127 -5.05 1.52 -16.07
CA ALA A 127 -6.32 1.07 -16.63
C ALA A 127 -7.24 0.49 -15.55
N GLU A 128 -8.55 0.67 -15.70
CA GLU A 128 -9.56 0.20 -14.74
C GLU A 128 -9.46 -1.31 -14.47
N ARG A 129 -9.12 -2.11 -15.51
CA ARG A 129 -8.92 -3.56 -15.38
C ARG A 129 -7.79 -3.95 -14.41
N ASN A 130 -6.86 -3.03 -14.14
CA ASN A 130 -5.70 -3.23 -13.28
C ASN A 130 -5.96 -2.85 -11.81
N LYS A 131 -7.19 -2.40 -11.51
CA LYS A 131 -7.60 -2.04 -10.15
C LYS A 131 -8.39 -3.18 -9.51
N ASN A 132 -8.15 -3.40 -8.24
CA ASN A 132 -8.82 -4.44 -7.44
C ASN A 132 -8.78 -5.82 -8.13
N THR A 133 -7.61 -6.19 -8.64
CA THR A 133 -7.38 -7.46 -9.35
C THR A 133 -7.45 -8.67 -8.41
N ALA A 134 -7.28 -9.87 -8.95
CA ALA A 134 -7.24 -11.11 -8.16
C ALA A 134 -6.09 -11.12 -7.14
N GLU A 135 -5.00 -10.42 -7.41
CA GLU A 135 -3.84 -10.27 -6.53
C GLU A 135 -4.03 -9.18 -5.46
N SER A 136 -4.89 -8.20 -5.73
CA SER A 136 -5.05 -7.04 -4.85
C SER A 136 -5.72 -7.44 -3.53
N ILE A 137 -4.97 -7.35 -2.44
CA ILE A 137 -5.47 -7.62 -1.09
C ILE A 137 -6.14 -6.38 -0.50
N PHE A 138 -5.52 -5.22 -0.66
CA PHE A 138 -6.05 -3.92 -0.24
C PHE A 138 -5.42 -2.81 -1.07
N GLU A 139 -6.24 -1.98 -1.68
CA GLU A 139 -5.82 -0.82 -2.46
C GLU A 139 -6.47 0.46 -1.95
N ILE A 140 -5.67 1.54 -1.88
CA ILE A 140 -6.21 2.87 -1.67
C ILE A 140 -6.79 3.35 -3.00
N GLN A 141 -8.09 3.63 -3.01
CA GLN A 141 -8.83 3.99 -4.22
C GLN A 141 -8.61 5.47 -4.55
N TYR A 142 -7.63 5.76 -5.39
CA TYR A 142 -7.41 7.11 -5.92
C TYR A 142 -8.38 7.40 -7.07
N TYR A 143 -8.78 8.66 -7.19
CA TYR A 143 -9.68 9.13 -8.24
C TYR A 143 -8.98 10.16 -9.12
N GLY A 144 -8.82 9.87 -10.41
CA GLY A 144 -8.00 10.65 -11.35
C GLY A 144 -8.73 11.73 -12.16
N LEU A 145 -10.03 11.94 -11.93
CA LEU A 145 -10.83 12.90 -12.71
C LEU A 145 -11.00 14.27 -12.02
N THR A 146 -10.25 14.54 -10.97
CA THR A 146 -10.29 15.81 -10.27
C THR A 146 -9.32 16.82 -10.89
N LYS A 147 -9.59 18.11 -10.70
CA LYS A 147 -8.82 19.22 -11.27
C LYS A 147 -7.32 19.06 -10.99
N ASP A 148 -6.50 19.50 -11.96
CA ASP A 148 -5.02 19.48 -11.91
C ASP A 148 -4.40 20.44 -10.86
N ASP A 149 -5.10 20.68 -9.76
CA ASP A 149 -4.61 21.53 -8.70
C ASP A 149 -3.88 20.71 -7.65
N PHE A 150 -2.56 20.76 -7.68
CA PHE A 150 -1.68 20.04 -6.72
C PHE A 150 -2.05 20.35 -5.26
N TRP A 151 -2.43 21.57 -4.97
CA TRP A 151 -2.77 22.05 -3.63
C TRP A 151 -4.28 22.11 -3.37
N GLY A 152 -5.09 21.72 -4.37
CA GLY A 152 -6.53 21.73 -4.26
C GLY A 152 -7.07 20.71 -3.28
N GLU A 153 -7.95 21.13 -2.39
CA GLU A 153 -8.61 20.27 -1.40
C GLU A 153 -9.43 19.13 -2.05
N GLU A 154 -9.81 19.30 -3.32
CA GLU A 154 -10.60 18.32 -4.09
C GLU A 154 -9.74 17.28 -4.83
N ASN A 155 -8.40 17.37 -4.77
CA ASN A 155 -7.54 16.48 -5.48
C ASN A 155 -7.46 15.10 -4.79
N GLN A 156 -7.99 14.08 -5.43
CA GLN A 156 -8.01 12.69 -4.97
C GLN A 156 -7.11 11.78 -5.82
N ALA A 157 -6.27 12.33 -6.70
CA ALA A 157 -5.35 11.59 -7.54
C ALA A 157 -4.08 11.16 -6.77
N SER A 158 -3.43 10.10 -7.26
CA SER A 158 -2.09 9.73 -6.80
C SER A 158 -1.03 10.56 -7.52
N TRP A 159 -0.14 11.19 -6.77
CA TRP A 159 0.98 11.97 -7.30
C TRP A 159 2.27 11.18 -7.51
N LEU A 160 2.27 9.87 -7.24
CA LEU A 160 3.46 9.04 -7.37
C LEU A 160 4.05 9.07 -8.79
N SER A 161 3.21 9.00 -9.82
CA SER A 161 3.64 9.10 -11.22
C SER A 161 4.33 10.43 -11.54
N THR A 162 3.84 11.53 -10.96
CA THR A 162 4.46 12.85 -11.10
C THR A 162 5.81 12.92 -10.41
N PHE A 163 5.91 12.41 -9.18
CA PHE A 163 7.18 12.44 -8.44
C PHE A 163 8.23 11.52 -9.03
N MET A 164 7.84 10.31 -9.44
CA MET A 164 8.75 9.28 -9.93
C MET A 164 8.92 9.27 -11.45
N GLY A 165 8.02 9.92 -12.19
CA GLY A 165 8.05 9.97 -13.64
C GLY A 165 9.33 10.58 -14.19
N PRO A 166 9.77 10.14 -15.40
CA PRO A 166 11.02 10.62 -15.99
C PRO A 166 10.92 12.11 -16.32
N ARG A 167 11.85 12.89 -15.78
CA ARG A 167 11.90 14.34 -15.97
C ARG A 167 12.13 14.68 -17.44
N ASN A 168 11.49 15.74 -17.92
CA ASN A 168 11.59 16.22 -19.31
C ASN A 168 11.10 15.22 -20.39
N SER A 169 10.42 14.14 -20.01
CA SER A 169 9.91 13.17 -20.99
C SER A 169 8.70 13.66 -21.77
N GLY A 170 7.92 14.56 -21.19
CA GLY A 170 6.60 14.95 -21.70
C GLY A 170 5.51 13.90 -21.46
N TRP A 171 5.82 12.76 -20.84
CA TRP A 171 4.87 11.67 -20.60
C TRP A 171 3.98 11.95 -19.39
N VAL A 172 4.56 12.60 -18.38
CA VAL A 172 3.86 13.00 -17.16
C VAL A 172 4.11 14.49 -16.95
N GLY A 173 3.05 15.27 -16.86
CA GLY A 173 3.16 16.71 -16.59
C GLY A 173 3.88 16.95 -15.25
N GLY A 174 4.97 17.71 -15.27
CA GLY A 174 5.73 18.05 -14.08
C GLY A 174 6.52 16.89 -13.45
N ALA A 175 6.84 15.85 -14.19
CA ALA A 175 7.64 14.72 -13.70
C ALA A 175 8.95 15.18 -13.07
N TYR A 176 9.22 14.72 -11.82
CA TYR A 176 10.37 15.19 -11.03
C TYR A 176 11.55 14.25 -11.02
N GLY A 177 11.38 12.99 -11.44
CA GLY A 177 12.45 11.98 -11.47
C GLY A 177 13.00 11.63 -10.10
N TRP A 178 12.16 11.61 -9.08
CA TRP A 178 12.57 11.21 -7.73
C TRP A 178 12.68 9.70 -7.61
N ASN A 179 13.46 9.25 -6.61
CA ASN A 179 13.63 7.85 -6.28
C ASN A 179 14.15 7.01 -7.47
N GLN A 180 15.15 7.53 -8.16
CA GLN A 180 15.80 6.80 -9.26
C GLN A 180 16.53 5.57 -8.71
N PRO A 181 16.44 4.41 -9.39
CA PRO A 181 17.18 3.23 -9.00
C PRO A 181 18.68 3.41 -9.18
N THR A 182 19.47 2.93 -8.23
CA THR A 182 20.94 2.87 -8.40
C THR A 182 21.31 1.74 -9.36
N GLN A 183 22.51 1.83 -9.98
CA GLN A 183 23.01 0.76 -10.83
C GLN A 183 23.12 -0.58 -10.06
N GLU A 184 23.56 -0.54 -8.81
CA GLU A 184 23.62 -1.71 -7.93
C GLU A 184 22.25 -2.40 -7.77
N PHE A 185 21.17 -1.64 -7.66
CA PHE A 185 19.83 -2.21 -7.61
C PHE A 185 19.44 -2.83 -8.97
N VAL A 186 19.77 -2.17 -10.08
CA VAL A 186 19.50 -2.70 -11.42
C VAL A 186 20.23 -4.02 -11.66
N ASP A 187 21.47 -4.14 -11.17
CA ASP A 187 22.32 -5.31 -11.31
C ASP A 187 21.84 -6.52 -10.48
N GLN A 188 20.89 -6.33 -9.53
CA GLN A 188 20.28 -7.42 -8.78
C GLN A 188 19.26 -8.23 -9.60
N TYR A 189 18.79 -7.71 -10.72
CA TYR A 189 17.89 -8.49 -11.58
C TYR A 189 18.65 -9.59 -12.30
N GLU A 190 18.20 -10.82 -12.15
CA GLU A 190 18.77 -11.97 -12.83
C GLU A 190 18.50 -11.94 -14.33
N ALA A 191 19.35 -12.63 -15.09
CA ALA A 191 19.17 -12.74 -16.54
C ALA A 191 17.84 -13.42 -16.86
N GLY A 192 16.97 -12.75 -17.63
CA GLY A 192 15.65 -13.25 -17.99
C GLY A 192 14.54 -12.88 -17.00
N ASP A 193 14.81 -12.11 -15.95
CA ASP A 193 13.75 -11.58 -15.07
C ASP A 193 12.92 -10.54 -15.81
N LEU A 194 11.70 -10.93 -16.18
CA LEU A 194 10.78 -10.07 -16.94
C LEU A 194 10.26 -8.87 -16.13
N ARG A 195 10.43 -8.86 -14.81
CA ARG A 195 10.00 -7.76 -13.94
C ARG A 195 10.85 -6.51 -14.13
N LYS A 196 12.13 -6.66 -14.53
CA LYS A 196 13.05 -5.55 -14.76
C LYS A 196 12.44 -4.50 -15.69
N ASP A 197 12.02 -4.93 -16.87
CA ASP A 197 11.50 -4.06 -17.94
C ASP A 197 10.11 -3.47 -17.61
N LYS A 198 9.45 -3.98 -16.56
CA LYS A 198 8.18 -3.46 -16.04
C LYS A 198 8.36 -2.55 -14.83
N THR A 199 9.52 -2.56 -14.21
CA THR A 199 9.80 -1.81 -12.98
C THR A 199 10.68 -0.58 -13.22
N ILE A 200 11.61 -0.68 -14.18
CA ILE A 200 12.66 0.33 -14.39
C ILE A 200 12.66 0.79 -15.84
N LEU A 201 12.71 2.11 -16.04
CA LEU A 201 12.99 2.71 -17.33
C LEU A 201 14.50 2.94 -17.46
N TYR A 202 15.10 2.43 -18.53
CA TYR A 202 16.52 2.59 -18.85
C TYR A 202 16.71 2.67 -20.37
N GLU A 203 17.86 3.15 -20.82
CA GLU A 203 18.13 3.27 -22.25
C GLU A 203 18.17 1.89 -22.91
N GLY A 204 17.34 1.71 -23.94
CA GLY A 204 17.18 0.42 -24.62
C GLY A 204 16.14 -0.52 -23.99
N CYS A 205 15.43 -0.11 -22.93
CA CYS A 205 14.28 -0.86 -22.43
C CYS A 205 13.14 -0.91 -23.47
N PRO A 206 12.21 -1.86 -23.38
CA PRO A 206 11.02 -1.86 -24.21
C PRO A 206 10.24 -0.54 -24.10
N ASN A 207 9.57 -0.15 -25.18
CA ASN A 207 8.76 1.06 -25.19
C ASN A 207 7.69 1.02 -24.08
N PHE A 208 7.62 2.08 -23.31
CA PHE A 208 6.57 2.28 -22.32
C PHE A 208 5.41 3.03 -22.96
N GLU A 209 4.23 2.40 -23.01
CA GLU A 209 3.04 2.95 -23.66
C GLU A 209 3.30 3.51 -25.08
N GLY A 210 4.12 2.82 -25.87
CA GLY A 210 4.49 3.21 -27.22
C GLY A 210 5.63 4.23 -27.31
N ASN A 211 6.15 4.71 -26.18
CA ASN A 211 7.21 5.71 -26.13
C ASN A 211 8.56 5.11 -25.77
N ALA A 212 9.61 5.45 -26.51
CA ALA A 212 10.98 5.05 -26.19
C ALA A 212 11.56 5.94 -25.09
N TYR A 213 12.10 5.31 -24.05
CA TYR A 213 12.88 6.01 -23.04
C TYR A 213 14.26 6.38 -23.59
N ARG A 214 14.75 7.57 -23.26
CA ARG A 214 16.10 8.04 -23.55
C ARG A 214 16.75 8.59 -22.28
N ALA A 215 18.04 8.38 -22.11
CA ALA A 215 18.79 8.85 -20.93
C ALA A 215 18.68 10.38 -20.73
N SER A 216 18.52 11.16 -21.81
CA SER A 216 18.26 12.61 -21.73
C SER A 216 16.95 13.01 -21.04
N MET A 217 16.05 12.05 -20.79
CA MET A 217 14.79 12.25 -20.06
C MET A 217 14.95 12.13 -18.55
N SER A 218 16.08 11.65 -18.08
CA SER A 218 16.44 11.67 -16.67
C SER A 218 17.50 12.74 -16.44
N ASN A 219 17.32 13.58 -15.43
CA ASN A 219 18.41 14.43 -15.02
C ASN A 219 19.38 13.58 -14.21
N THR A 220 20.41 13.14 -14.84
CA THR A 220 21.65 12.81 -14.17
C THR A 220 22.43 14.09 -13.93
#